data_4ceed1fac55850ad5ad01d5db92f4e07
#
_entry.id   4ceed1fac55850ad5ad01d5db92f4e07
#
_cell.length_a   1.000
_cell.length_b   1.000
_cell.length_c   1.000
_cell.angle_alpha   90.00
_cell.angle_beta   90.00
_cell.angle_gamma   90.00
#
_symmetry.space_group_name_H-M   'P 1'
#
loop_
_entity.id
_entity.type
_entity.pdbx_description
1 polymer ?
#
loop_
_entity_poly.entity_id
_entity_poly.type
_entity_poly.pdbx_seq_one_letter_code
_entity_poly.pdbx_strand_id
1 'polypeptide(L)'
;MTSTTAESAAQAVNRLSFNERLAQIRRHLHRHPELSNEEYETTKYITSLLKQVGVKIADYGLKTGVIAEIGGLQGGPVIALRADIDALPIQEETVLPYASQVPGRMHACGHDFHTAALLGAVYQLKDQESSLKGTVRFLFQPAEEKAKGAQQIIAAGGLNNVRAVIGMHNKPDLPVGTIGIKEGPLMAAADGFIAEIRGFGTHAAVPEAGIDPIVAASHIVTALQSIVSRNVSSLNSAVISVTQIHSGNSWNIIPETAVLEGTIRSFDEAVRGRVLKRFEEVVTGVAAALSAEASVRWIGGPPPVINDALLARLGEETAADLGYTSVKPVPSPAGEDFAFYQREVPGLFVFTGTAGSREWHHPEFDLDEAALPVGAGFFSSLAVRVLEHFAAEGGADHS
;
A
#
# COMPACT_ATOMS: atom_id res chain seq x y z
N MET A 1 4.32 -32.32 -3.55
CA MET A 1 3.63 -32.21 -4.86
C MET A 1 3.48 -30.74 -5.34
N THR A 2 3.65 -29.73 -4.51
CA THR A 2 3.41 -28.29 -4.82
C THR A 2 4.52 -27.62 -5.64
N SER A 3 5.80 -28.01 -5.49
CA SER A 3 6.92 -27.40 -6.24
C SER A 3 6.86 -27.67 -7.76
N THR A 4 6.37 -28.82 -8.16
CA THR A 4 6.28 -29.22 -9.59
C THR A 4 5.24 -28.41 -10.37
N THR A 5 4.20 -27.89 -9.71
CA THR A 5 3.13 -27.12 -10.36
C THR A 5 3.52 -25.67 -10.64
N ALA A 6 4.21 -24.99 -9.71
CA ALA A 6 4.67 -23.60 -9.90
C ALA A 6 5.76 -23.53 -10.99
N GLU A 7 6.73 -24.44 -11.00
CA GLU A 7 7.77 -24.51 -12.03
C GLU A 7 7.20 -24.84 -13.42
N SER A 8 6.23 -25.75 -13.53
CA SER A 8 5.62 -26.10 -14.81
C SER A 8 4.78 -24.94 -15.38
N ALA A 9 4.05 -24.22 -14.54
CA ALA A 9 3.31 -23.03 -14.93
C ALA A 9 4.25 -21.91 -15.43
N ALA A 10 5.36 -21.67 -14.72
CA ALA A 10 6.35 -20.70 -15.12
C ALA A 10 7.03 -21.07 -16.47
N GLN A 11 7.34 -22.35 -16.72
CA GLN A 11 7.92 -22.80 -18.01
C GLN A 11 6.98 -22.58 -19.19
N ALA A 12 5.67 -22.78 -19.02
CA ALA A 12 4.69 -22.57 -20.09
C ALA A 12 4.63 -21.11 -20.54
N VAL A 13 4.80 -20.16 -19.63
CA VAL A 13 4.68 -18.71 -19.87
C VAL A 13 5.81 -18.17 -20.77
N ASN A 14 7.01 -18.72 -20.71
CA ASN A 14 8.18 -18.21 -21.47
C ASN A 14 8.08 -18.37 -23.00
N ARG A 15 7.12 -19.15 -23.51
CA ARG A 15 6.90 -19.37 -24.94
C ARG A 15 5.90 -18.41 -25.58
N LEU A 16 5.27 -17.56 -24.74
CA LEU A 16 4.23 -16.63 -25.16
C LEU A 16 4.83 -15.28 -25.62
N SER A 17 4.07 -14.54 -26.39
CA SER A 17 4.38 -13.14 -26.66
C SER A 17 4.39 -12.33 -25.37
N PHE A 18 5.02 -11.16 -25.36
CA PHE A 18 5.16 -10.34 -24.14
C PHE A 18 3.82 -10.09 -23.44
N ASN A 19 2.80 -9.59 -24.17
CA ASN A 19 1.51 -9.28 -23.59
C ASN A 19 0.76 -10.53 -23.09
N GLU A 20 0.77 -11.63 -23.85
CA GLU A 20 0.19 -12.90 -23.44
C GLU A 20 0.86 -13.44 -22.18
N ARG A 21 2.19 -13.28 -22.08
CA ARG A 21 2.99 -13.67 -20.92
C ARG A 21 2.50 -12.93 -19.67
N LEU A 22 2.38 -11.61 -19.72
CA LEU A 22 1.92 -10.81 -18.59
C LEU A 22 0.49 -11.18 -18.17
N ALA A 23 -0.42 -11.34 -19.13
CA ALA A 23 -1.79 -11.76 -18.85
C ALA A 23 -1.85 -13.14 -18.19
N GLN A 24 -1.05 -14.12 -18.66
CA GLN A 24 -1.02 -15.45 -18.05
C GLN A 24 -0.40 -15.44 -16.64
N ILE A 25 0.60 -14.61 -16.39
CA ILE A 25 1.17 -14.40 -15.04
C ILE A 25 0.09 -13.85 -14.12
N ARG A 26 -0.58 -12.74 -14.49
CA ARG A 26 -1.67 -12.17 -13.72
C ARG A 26 -2.76 -13.21 -13.43
N ARG A 27 -3.25 -13.90 -14.47
CA ARG A 27 -4.32 -14.90 -14.34
C ARG A 27 -3.93 -16.08 -13.47
N HIS A 28 -2.65 -16.47 -13.45
CA HIS A 28 -2.16 -17.51 -12.54
C HIS A 28 -2.24 -17.04 -11.08
N LEU A 29 -1.76 -15.84 -10.79
CA LEU A 29 -1.82 -15.23 -9.46
C LEU A 29 -3.28 -15.06 -9.02
N HIS A 30 -4.14 -14.54 -9.90
CA HIS A 30 -5.56 -14.33 -9.62
C HIS A 30 -6.31 -15.62 -9.24
N ARG A 31 -5.98 -16.75 -9.89
CA ARG A 31 -6.55 -18.07 -9.55
C ARG A 31 -6.09 -18.60 -8.20
N HIS A 32 -4.91 -18.21 -7.73
CA HIS A 32 -4.26 -18.78 -6.55
C HIS A 32 -3.90 -17.71 -5.52
N PRO A 33 -4.88 -16.90 -5.06
CA PRO A 33 -4.63 -15.79 -4.14
C PRO A 33 -4.21 -16.30 -2.76
N GLU A 34 -3.18 -15.70 -2.20
CA GLU A 34 -2.68 -15.97 -0.85
C GLU A 34 -2.77 -14.72 0.00
N LEU A 35 -3.17 -14.88 1.26
CA LEU A 35 -3.34 -13.74 2.18
C LEU A 35 -2.00 -13.22 2.69
N SER A 36 -2.02 -11.99 3.22
CA SER A 36 -0.86 -11.34 3.83
C SER A 36 -0.09 -12.23 4.79
N ASN A 37 1.22 -12.39 4.57
CA ASN A 37 2.17 -13.28 5.26
C ASN A 37 1.94 -14.80 5.04
N GLU A 38 1.09 -15.17 4.08
CA GLU A 38 0.85 -16.55 3.65
C GLU A 38 1.22 -16.77 2.16
N GLU A 39 1.88 -15.82 1.51
CA GLU A 39 2.18 -15.76 0.06
C GLU A 39 3.30 -16.74 -0.34
N TYR A 40 3.22 -18.01 0.09
CA TYR A 40 4.30 -18.98 -0.10
C TYR A 40 4.40 -19.48 -1.54
N GLU A 41 3.29 -19.85 -2.17
CA GLU A 41 3.29 -20.35 -3.53
C GLU A 41 3.46 -19.19 -4.53
N THR A 42 2.92 -18.01 -4.23
CA THR A 42 3.17 -16.76 -4.95
C THR A 42 4.67 -16.44 -4.97
N THR A 43 5.34 -16.51 -3.81
CA THR A 43 6.80 -16.32 -3.68
C THR A 43 7.58 -17.31 -4.53
N LYS A 44 7.21 -18.60 -4.51
CA LYS A 44 7.85 -19.65 -5.32
C LYS A 44 7.62 -19.42 -6.81
N TYR A 45 6.42 -19.02 -7.20
CA TYR A 45 6.08 -18.74 -8.59
C TYR A 45 6.91 -17.59 -9.15
N ILE A 46 6.95 -16.45 -8.44
CA ILE A 46 7.78 -15.28 -8.79
C ILE A 46 9.26 -15.69 -8.86
N THR A 47 9.75 -16.40 -7.85
CA THR A 47 11.14 -16.91 -7.82
C THR A 47 11.47 -17.77 -9.05
N SER A 48 10.55 -18.63 -9.47
CA SER A 48 10.79 -19.49 -10.64
C SER A 48 10.81 -18.71 -11.94
N LEU A 49 9.95 -17.68 -12.10
CA LEU A 49 9.95 -16.78 -13.27
C LEU A 49 11.26 -15.98 -13.37
N LEU A 50 11.74 -15.43 -12.25
CA LEU A 50 12.99 -14.69 -12.19
C LEU A 50 14.21 -15.54 -12.53
N LYS A 51 14.28 -16.78 -11.99
CA LYS A 51 15.35 -17.73 -12.29
C LYS A 51 15.41 -18.11 -13.77
N GLN A 52 14.26 -18.27 -14.43
CA GLN A 52 14.21 -18.64 -15.86
C GLN A 52 14.83 -17.59 -16.77
N VAL A 53 14.81 -16.32 -16.38
CA VAL A 53 15.43 -15.22 -17.13
C VAL A 53 16.81 -14.81 -16.57
N GLY A 54 17.35 -15.60 -15.65
CA GLY A 54 18.70 -15.40 -15.11
C GLY A 54 18.83 -14.13 -14.26
N VAL A 55 17.78 -13.73 -13.55
CA VAL A 55 17.83 -12.58 -12.62
C VAL A 55 18.42 -13.06 -11.29
N LYS A 56 19.32 -12.25 -10.71
CA LYS A 56 19.92 -12.52 -9.41
C LYS A 56 18.89 -12.30 -8.30
N ILE A 57 18.57 -13.37 -7.57
CA ILE A 57 17.74 -13.33 -6.39
C ILE A 57 18.65 -13.33 -5.17
N ALA A 58 18.49 -12.37 -4.29
CA ALA A 58 19.24 -12.26 -3.06
C ALA A 58 18.42 -12.81 -1.88
N ASP A 59 19.08 -13.56 -1.01
CA ASP A 59 18.46 -14.05 0.22
C ASP A 59 18.55 -12.98 1.31
N TYR A 60 17.41 -12.38 1.62
CA TYR A 60 17.25 -11.39 2.69
C TYR A 60 16.58 -11.97 3.94
N GLY A 61 16.37 -13.29 4.00
CA GLY A 61 15.71 -13.96 5.12
C GLY A 61 14.21 -13.69 5.23
N LEU A 62 13.58 -13.27 4.13
CA LEU A 62 12.12 -13.05 4.09
C LEU A 62 11.38 -14.39 4.14
N LYS A 63 10.30 -14.44 4.92
CA LYS A 63 9.43 -15.61 5.00
C LYS A 63 8.61 -15.79 3.72
N THR A 64 8.08 -14.68 3.20
CA THR A 64 7.38 -14.54 1.92
C THR A 64 7.84 -13.25 1.23
N GLY A 65 7.62 -13.13 -0.08
CA GLY A 65 8.16 -12.04 -0.89
C GLY A 65 9.52 -12.38 -1.51
N VAL A 66 9.96 -11.54 -2.45
CA VAL A 66 11.22 -11.75 -3.20
C VAL A 66 11.93 -10.42 -3.39
N ILE A 67 13.25 -10.41 -3.18
CA ILE A 67 14.12 -9.31 -3.58
C ILE A 67 15.08 -9.81 -4.65
N ALA A 68 15.11 -9.13 -5.79
CA ALA A 68 15.94 -9.49 -6.93
C ALA A 68 16.64 -8.27 -7.51
N GLU A 69 17.71 -8.46 -8.28
CA GLU A 69 18.50 -7.37 -8.84
C GLU A 69 18.90 -7.63 -10.30
N ILE A 70 18.85 -6.58 -11.09
CA ILE A 70 19.48 -6.48 -12.41
C ILE A 70 20.45 -5.32 -12.34
N GLY A 71 21.74 -5.58 -12.62
CA GLY A 71 22.79 -4.58 -12.51
C GLY A 71 23.64 -4.51 -13.76
N GLY A 72 23.81 -3.30 -14.30
CA GLY A 72 24.70 -3.03 -15.43
C GLY A 72 26.05 -2.47 -15.01
N LEU A 73 26.11 -1.21 -14.58
CA LEU A 73 27.34 -0.52 -14.21
C LEU A 73 27.75 -0.83 -12.77
N GLN A 74 28.94 -1.38 -12.56
CA GLN A 74 29.48 -1.58 -11.21
C GLN A 74 29.73 -0.23 -10.52
N GLY A 75 29.29 -0.12 -9.26
CA GLY A 75 29.43 1.11 -8.47
C GLY A 75 28.46 2.23 -8.87
N GLY A 76 27.53 1.99 -9.80
CA GLY A 76 26.47 2.92 -10.15
C GLY A 76 25.35 3.02 -9.08
N PRO A 77 24.41 3.97 -9.24
CA PRO A 77 23.30 4.12 -8.33
C PRO A 77 22.41 2.87 -8.26
N VAL A 78 21.77 2.65 -7.12
CA VAL A 78 20.78 1.59 -6.94
C VAL A 78 19.42 2.25 -6.75
N ILE A 79 18.42 1.82 -7.52
CA ILE A 79 17.02 2.21 -7.33
C ILE A 79 16.16 0.97 -7.10
N ALA A 80 15.00 1.14 -6.47
CA ALA A 80 14.07 0.04 -6.24
C ALA A 80 12.76 0.25 -7.00
N LEU A 81 12.23 -0.84 -7.58
CA LEU A 81 10.86 -0.93 -8.07
C LEU A 81 10.07 -1.89 -7.18
N ARG A 82 8.86 -1.51 -6.77
CA ARG A 82 8.04 -2.28 -5.84
C ARG A 82 6.70 -2.68 -6.44
N ALA A 83 6.30 -3.92 -6.21
CA ALA A 83 4.94 -4.40 -6.30
C ALA A 83 4.59 -5.22 -5.04
N ASP A 84 3.39 -5.06 -4.53
CA ASP A 84 2.77 -5.92 -3.54
C ASP A 84 2.30 -7.24 -4.17
N ILE A 85 2.13 -8.29 -3.33
CA ILE A 85 1.82 -9.63 -3.84
C ILE A 85 0.70 -10.35 -3.09
N ASP A 86 0.18 -9.78 -2.00
CA ASP A 86 -0.85 -10.41 -1.17
C ASP A 86 -2.27 -10.18 -1.70
N ALA A 87 -3.20 -10.99 -1.21
CA ALA A 87 -4.62 -10.96 -1.55
C ALA A 87 -5.48 -10.73 -0.30
N LEU A 88 -6.78 -10.54 -0.53
CA LEU A 88 -7.77 -10.20 0.48
C LEU A 88 -8.67 -11.40 0.85
N PRO A 89 -9.19 -11.47 2.11
CA PRO A 89 -10.15 -12.48 2.54
C PRO A 89 -11.57 -12.14 2.04
N ILE A 90 -11.73 -12.07 0.72
CA ILE A 90 -13.00 -11.74 0.03
C ILE A 90 -13.40 -12.91 -0.84
N GLN A 91 -14.67 -13.33 -0.78
CA GLN A 91 -15.21 -14.29 -1.73
C GLN A 91 -15.43 -13.60 -3.07
N GLU A 92 -14.75 -14.07 -4.09
CA GLU A 92 -14.93 -13.55 -5.46
C GLU A 92 -16.31 -13.91 -6.02
N GLU A 93 -16.96 -12.92 -6.65
CA GLU A 93 -18.26 -13.03 -7.29
C GLU A 93 -18.22 -12.75 -8.79
N THR A 94 -17.00 -12.64 -9.36
CA THR A 94 -16.85 -12.48 -10.82
C THR A 94 -17.19 -13.78 -11.55
N VAL A 95 -17.47 -13.66 -12.85
CA VAL A 95 -17.68 -14.81 -13.76
C VAL A 95 -16.50 -15.01 -14.70
N LEU A 96 -15.31 -14.54 -14.30
CA LEU A 96 -14.10 -14.62 -15.10
C LEU A 96 -13.62 -16.05 -15.29
N PRO A 97 -13.11 -16.43 -16.46
CA PRO A 97 -12.58 -17.77 -16.71
C PRO A 97 -11.31 -18.08 -15.89
N TYR A 98 -10.78 -17.09 -15.23
CA TYR A 98 -9.61 -17.17 -14.33
C TYR A 98 -9.93 -16.70 -12.91
N ALA A 99 -11.19 -16.69 -12.52
CA ALA A 99 -11.59 -16.40 -11.14
C ALA A 99 -10.84 -17.25 -10.11
N SER A 100 -10.77 -16.74 -8.89
CA SER A 100 -10.11 -17.41 -7.77
C SER A 100 -10.57 -18.87 -7.61
N GLN A 101 -9.62 -19.78 -7.46
CA GLN A 101 -9.87 -21.18 -7.13
C GLN A 101 -9.74 -21.47 -5.64
N VAL A 102 -9.52 -20.44 -4.83
CA VAL A 102 -9.37 -20.52 -3.37
C VAL A 102 -10.58 -19.86 -2.71
N PRO A 103 -11.51 -20.63 -2.15
CA PRO A 103 -12.72 -20.06 -1.53
C PRO A 103 -12.38 -19.02 -0.47
N GLY A 104 -13.11 -17.89 -0.50
CA GLY A 104 -12.95 -16.80 0.46
C GLY A 104 -11.69 -15.96 0.29
N ARG A 105 -10.95 -16.09 -0.83
CA ARG A 105 -9.76 -15.28 -1.12
C ARG A 105 -9.82 -14.73 -2.54
N MET A 106 -9.40 -13.48 -2.74
CA MET A 106 -9.41 -12.81 -4.03
C MET A 106 -8.35 -11.71 -4.10
N HIS A 107 -7.74 -11.51 -5.28
CA HIS A 107 -6.97 -10.30 -5.57
C HIS A 107 -7.89 -9.11 -5.90
N ALA A 108 -8.69 -8.68 -4.91
CA ALA A 108 -9.67 -7.60 -5.07
C ALA A 108 -9.05 -6.19 -4.99
N CYS A 109 -7.74 -6.08 -4.78
CA CYS A 109 -6.98 -4.83 -4.86
C CYS A 109 -6.08 -4.75 -6.12
N GLY A 110 -5.95 -5.87 -6.86
CA GLY A 110 -5.17 -5.92 -8.10
C GLY A 110 -3.68 -6.10 -7.92
N HIS A 111 -3.22 -6.66 -6.80
CA HIS A 111 -1.80 -6.95 -6.57
C HIS A 111 -1.25 -8.02 -7.54
N ASP A 112 -2.11 -8.86 -8.11
CA ASP A 112 -1.80 -9.73 -9.25
C ASP A 112 -1.38 -8.93 -10.50
N PHE A 113 -2.04 -7.79 -10.77
CA PHE A 113 -1.67 -6.86 -11.82
C PHE A 113 -0.33 -6.17 -11.51
N HIS A 114 -0.14 -5.67 -10.29
CA HIS A 114 1.11 -5.00 -9.89
C HIS A 114 2.30 -5.95 -10.04
N THR A 115 2.17 -7.19 -9.55
CA THR A 115 3.18 -8.25 -9.68
C THR A 115 3.49 -8.56 -11.14
N ALA A 116 2.47 -8.72 -11.98
CA ALA A 116 2.67 -9.04 -13.40
C ALA A 116 3.31 -7.87 -14.16
N ALA A 117 2.92 -6.62 -13.87
CA ALA A 117 3.53 -5.43 -14.46
C ALA A 117 5.01 -5.28 -14.05
N LEU A 118 5.34 -5.53 -12.77
CA LEU A 118 6.72 -5.49 -12.30
C LEU A 118 7.57 -6.61 -12.95
N LEU A 119 7.04 -7.81 -13.10
CA LEU A 119 7.72 -8.88 -13.85
C LEU A 119 7.93 -8.50 -15.32
N GLY A 120 6.99 -7.80 -15.92
CA GLY A 120 7.15 -7.24 -17.26
C GLY A 120 8.32 -6.26 -17.34
N ALA A 121 8.46 -5.37 -16.36
CA ALA A 121 9.61 -4.49 -16.26
C ALA A 121 10.93 -5.26 -16.06
N VAL A 122 10.90 -6.33 -15.25
CA VAL A 122 12.06 -7.23 -15.11
C VAL A 122 12.51 -7.76 -16.46
N TYR A 123 11.60 -8.27 -17.30
CA TYR A 123 11.94 -8.82 -18.62
C TYR A 123 12.56 -7.76 -19.52
N GLN A 124 11.95 -6.57 -19.63
CA GLN A 124 12.44 -5.47 -20.45
C GLN A 124 13.81 -4.95 -19.98
N LEU A 125 14.03 -4.84 -18.67
CA LEU A 125 15.31 -4.40 -18.10
C LEU A 125 16.39 -5.47 -18.23
N LYS A 126 16.03 -6.75 -18.17
CA LYS A 126 16.97 -7.85 -18.36
C LYS A 126 17.53 -7.87 -19.78
N ASP A 127 16.68 -7.61 -20.79
CA ASP A 127 17.10 -7.53 -22.19
C ASP A 127 18.12 -6.41 -22.47
N GLN A 128 18.14 -5.38 -21.63
CA GLN A 128 19.06 -4.23 -21.74
C GLN A 128 20.05 -4.10 -20.56
N GLU A 129 20.22 -5.15 -19.78
CA GLU A 129 21.01 -5.14 -18.53
C GLU A 129 22.40 -4.51 -18.68
N SER A 130 23.13 -4.84 -19.77
CA SER A 130 24.48 -4.33 -20.01
C SER A 130 24.57 -2.82 -20.26
N SER A 131 23.47 -2.16 -20.62
CA SER A 131 23.39 -0.72 -20.86
C SER A 131 22.97 0.09 -19.65
N LEU A 132 22.48 -0.56 -18.58
CA LEU A 132 22.01 0.13 -17.38
C LEU A 132 23.15 0.88 -16.67
N LYS A 133 22.87 2.12 -16.27
CA LYS A 133 23.84 3.00 -15.57
C LYS A 133 23.92 2.76 -14.06
N GLY A 134 23.41 1.63 -13.60
CA GLY A 134 23.38 1.24 -12.19
C GLY A 134 22.64 -0.05 -11.99
N THR A 135 22.05 -0.24 -10.81
CA THR A 135 21.32 -1.46 -10.44
C THR A 135 19.85 -1.14 -10.19
N VAL A 136 18.95 -1.96 -10.73
CA VAL A 136 17.53 -1.96 -10.40
C VAL A 136 17.26 -3.13 -9.45
N ARG A 137 16.78 -2.82 -8.25
CA ARG A 137 16.29 -3.77 -7.26
C ARG A 137 14.78 -3.90 -7.37
N PHE A 138 14.29 -5.13 -7.43
CA PHE A 138 12.87 -5.45 -7.51
C PHE A 138 12.40 -5.96 -6.15
N LEU A 139 11.38 -5.31 -5.60
CA LEU A 139 10.77 -5.65 -4.31
C LEU A 139 9.38 -6.23 -4.58
N PHE A 140 9.26 -7.55 -4.58
CA PHE A 140 7.97 -8.23 -4.57
C PHE A 140 7.56 -8.39 -3.11
N GLN A 141 6.76 -7.44 -2.64
CA GLN A 141 6.50 -7.19 -1.24
C GLN A 141 5.27 -7.95 -0.74
N PRO A 142 5.37 -8.74 0.37
CA PRO A 142 4.21 -9.35 1.02
C PRO A 142 3.43 -8.35 1.86
N ALA A 143 2.25 -8.74 2.34
CA ALA A 143 1.51 -8.16 3.46
C ALA A 143 1.26 -6.64 3.41
N GLU A 144 0.95 -6.09 2.23
CA GLU A 144 0.54 -4.69 2.07
C GLU A 144 -0.76 -4.42 2.83
N GLU A 145 -1.78 -5.28 2.67
CA GLU A 145 -3.12 -5.16 3.24
C GLU A 145 -3.16 -5.18 4.80
N LYS A 146 -2.03 -5.52 5.41
CA LYS A 146 -1.81 -5.41 6.86
C LYS A 146 -0.89 -4.25 7.26
N ALA A 147 -0.46 -3.42 6.31
CA ALA A 147 0.51 -2.35 6.48
C ALA A 147 1.80 -2.82 7.18
N LYS A 148 2.30 -4.01 6.83
CA LYS A 148 3.46 -4.66 7.47
C LYS A 148 4.59 -4.99 6.50
N GLY A 149 4.27 -5.18 5.23
CA GLY A 149 5.21 -5.72 4.24
C GLY A 149 6.38 -4.79 3.95
N ALA A 150 6.13 -3.50 3.77
CA ALA A 150 7.20 -2.53 3.56
C ALA A 150 8.19 -2.51 4.74
N GLN A 151 7.69 -2.55 5.99
CA GLN A 151 8.54 -2.61 7.18
C GLN A 151 9.36 -3.91 7.25
N GLN A 152 8.81 -5.05 6.79
CA GLN A 152 9.54 -6.31 6.69
C GLN A 152 10.70 -6.23 5.69
N ILE A 153 10.44 -5.65 4.50
CA ILE A 153 11.47 -5.43 3.47
C ILE A 153 12.56 -4.48 3.98
N ILE A 154 12.19 -3.38 4.65
CA ILE A 154 13.14 -2.42 5.25
C ILE A 154 13.99 -3.11 6.31
N ALA A 155 13.38 -3.82 7.25
CA ALA A 155 14.08 -4.53 8.31
C ALA A 155 15.04 -5.63 7.79
N ALA A 156 14.69 -6.26 6.67
CA ALA A 156 15.54 -7.22 5.98
C ALA A 156 16.72 -6.55 5.23
N GLY A 157 16.77 -5.22 5.15
CA GLY A 157 17.83 -4.49 4.43
C GLY A 157 17.51 -4.29 2.94
N GLY A 158 16.25 -4.46 2.54
CA GLY A 158 15.84 -4.31 1.14
C GLY A 158 16.08 -2.92 0.55
N LEU A 159 16.25 -1.88 1.39
CA LEU A 159 16.61 -0.53 0.95
C LEU A 159 18.08 -0.17 1.12
N ASN A 160 18.95 -1.10 1.53
CA ASN A 160 20.37 -0.80 1.68
C ASN A 160 20.97 -0.28 0.37
N ASN A 161 21.58 0.92 0.40
CA ASN A 161 22.16 1.62 -0.73
C ASN A 161 21.17 2.04 -1.83
N VAL A 162 19.87 1.92 -1.62
CA VAL A 162 18.84 2.40 -2.57
C VAL A 162 18.77 3.93 -2.48
N ARG A 163 18.81 4.61 -3.64
CA ARG A 163 18.69 6.07 -3.74
C ARG A 163 17.26 6.55 -3.98
N ALA A 164 16.42 5.71 -4.55
CA ALA A 164 15.01 6.03 -4.79
C ALA A 164 14.19 4.75 -4.90
N VAL A 165 12.90 4.83 -4.55
CA VAL A 165 11.94 3.75 -4.69
C VAL A 165 10.74 4.19 -5.53
N ILE A 166 10.29 3.31 -6.44
CA ILE A 166 9.16 3.57 -7.34
C ILE A 166 8.13 2.46 -7.16
N GLY A 167 6.87 2.82 -6.99
CA GLY A 167 5.73 1.91 -6.91
C GLY A 167 4.57 2.40 -7.77
N MET A 168 3.62 1.52 -8.03
CA MET A 168 2.36 1.88 -8.67
C MET A 168 1.18 1.17 -8.04
N HIS A 169 0.00 1.77 -8.18
CA HIS A 169 -1.27 1.11 -7.95
C HIS A 169 -2.15 1.20 -9.18
N ASN A 170 -2.86 0.14 -9.49
CA ASN A 170 -3.92 0.19 -10.48
C ASN A 170 -4.99 1.21 -10.08
N LYS A 171 -5.61 1.86 -11.06
CA LYS A 171 -6.67 2.84 -10.79
C LYS A 171 -7.84 2.59 -11.73
N PRO A 172 -8.93 1.95 -11.21
CA PRO A 172 -10.05 1.48 -12.03
C PRO A 172 -10.79 2.59 -12.80
N ASP A 173 -10.90 3.79 -12.24
CA ASP A 173 -11.59 4.93 -12.83
C ASP A 173 -10.75 5.70 -13.89
N LEU A 174 -9.49 5.32 -14.10
CA LEU A 174 -8.65 5.89 -15.16
C LEU A 174 -8.62 4.96 -16.38
N PRO A 175 -8.69 5.51 -17.61
CA PRO A 175 -8.56 4.73 -18.84
C PRO A 175 -7.18 4.06 -18.96
N VAL A 176 -7.12 2.93 -19.65
CA VAL A 176 -5.84 2.30 -20.06
C VAL A 176 -4.98 3.28 -20.84
N GLY A 177 -3.67 3.27 -20.62
CA GLY A 177 -2.72 4.23 -21.21
C GLY A 177 -2.63 5.56 -20.45
N THR A 178 -3.28 5.67 -19.29
CA THR A 178 -3.20 6.84 -18.40
C THR A 178 -2.32 6.54 -17.19
N ILE A 179 -1.40 7.47 -16.87
CA ILE A 179 -0.60 7.43 -15.64
C ILE A 179 -0.96 8.65 -14.79
N GLY A 180 -1.45 8.39 -13.59
CA GLY A 180 -1.75 9.42 -12.59
C GLY A 180 -0.50 9.77 -11.79
N ILE A 181 0.08 10.95 -12.03
CA ILE A 181 1.30 11.42 -11.37
C ILE A 181 1.01 12.74 -10.67
N LYS A 182 1.47 12.86 -9.42
CA LYS A 182 1.34 14.09 -8.65
C LYS A 182 2.50 14.20 -7.67
N GLU A 183 3.17 15.33 -7.67
CA GLU A 183 4.11 15.72 -6.62
C GLU A 183 3.39 15.92 -5.28
N GLY A 184 4.06 15.60 -4.19
CA GLY A 184 3.52 15.74 -2.83
C GLY A 184 2.47 14.68 -2.47
N PRO A 185 1.49 15.00 -1.62
CA PRO A 185 0.56 14.01 -1.06
C PRO A 185 -0.29 13.32 -2.14
N LEU A 186 -0.29 11.98 -2.15
CA LEU A 186 -1.08 11.16 -3.07
C LEU A 186 -2.07 10.26 -2.35
N MET A 187 -1.66 9.59 -1.25
CA MET A 187 -2.55 8.72 -0.46
C MET A 187 -2.47 9.09 1.02
N ALA A 188 -3.57 8.87 1.74
CA ALA A 188 -3.68 9.29 3.13
C ALA A 188 -2.90 8.38 4.09
N ALA A 189 -2.44 8.96 5.20
CA ALA A 189 -2.14 8.17 6.39
C ALA A 189 -3.41 7.50 6.91
N ALA A 190 -3.28 6.30 7.45
CA ALA A 190 -4.38 5.52 7.98
C ALA A 190 -4.06 5.06 9.41
N ASP A 191 -4.62 5.75 10.40
CA ASP A 191 -4.49 5.38 11.81
C ASP A 191 -5.82 4.83 12.34
N GLY A 192 -5.77 3.69 13.01
CA GLY A 192 -6.89 3.16 13.77
C GLY A 192 -6.75 3.49 15.25
N PHE A 193 -7.85 3.61 15.97
CA PHE A 193 -7.86 3.81 17.42
C PHE A 193 -8.88 2.93 18.10
N ILE A 194 -8.57 2.59 19.35
CA ILE A 194 -9.50 2.02 20.33
C ILE A 194 -9.37 2.88 21.57
N ALA A 195 -10.46 3.59 21.95
CA ALA A 195 -10.54 4.36 23.17
C ALA A 195 -11.44 3.64 24.17
N GLU A 196 -10.89 3.26 25.32
CA GLU A 196 -11.61 2.66 26.44
C GLU A 196 -11.90 3.73 27.47
N ILE A 197 -13.18 3.88 27.84
CA ILE A 197 -13.67 4.80 28.85
C ILE A 197 -14.13 3.96 30.03
N ARG A 198 -13.60 4.23 31.23
CA ARG A 198 -13.92 3.54 32.48
C ARG A 198 -14.67 4.45 33.42
N GLY A 199 -15.83 4.02 33.80
CA GLY A 199 -16.66 4.63 34.84
C GLY A 199 -16.76 3.75 36.07
N PHE A 200 -17.92 3.82 36.72
CA PHE A 200 -18.28 2.97 37.87
C PHE A 200 -19.74 2.56 37.75
N GLY A 201 -19.96 1.25 37.59
CA GLY A 201 -21.28 0.68 37.35
C GLY A 201 -22.19 0.82 38.57
N THR A 202 -23.49 1.06 38.30
CA THR A 202 -24.51 1.18 39.36
C THR A 202 -25.90 0.86 38.82
N HIS A 203 -26.89 0.82 39.71
CA HIS A 203 -28.30 0.71 39.32
C HIS A 203 -28.72 1.98 38.57
N ALA A 204 -29.36 1.88 37.42
CA ALA A 204 -29.72 3.02 36.57
C ALA A 204 -30.65 4.06 37.27
N ALA A 205 -31.40 3.67 38.32
CA ALA A 205 -32.19 4.59 39.12
C ALA A 205 -31.40 5.32 40.22
N VAL A 206 -30.10 5.02 40.40
CA VAL A 206 -29.22 5.62 41.43
C VAL A 206 -27.92 6.08 40.76
N PRO A 207 -28.00 6.98 39.72
CA PRO A 207 -26.85 7.33 38.92
C PRO A 207 -25.78 8.10 39.71
N GLU A 208 -26.14 8.80 40.79
CA GLU A 208 -25.23 9.52 41.69
C GLU A 208 -24.24 8.60 42.44
N ALA A 209 -24.53 7.30 42.52
CA ALA A 209 -23.65 6.30 43.13
C ALA A 209 -22.63 5.72 42.14
N GLY A 210 -22.66 6.16 40.88
CA GLY A 210 -21.80 5.66 39.83
C GLY A 210 -21.14 6.77 38.98
N ILE A 211 -20.41 6.34 37.96
CA ILE A 211 -19.85 7.21 36.95
C ILE A 211 -20.22 6.60 35.58
N ASP A 212 -21.02 7.31 34.79
CA ASP A 212 -21.61 6.77 33.57
C ASP A 212 -20.63 6.91 32.36
N PRO A 213 -20.04 5.81 31.91
CA PRO A 213 -19.13 5.84 30.78
C PRO A 213 -19.84 6.05 29.42
N ILE A 214 -21.17 5.78 29.33
CA ILE A 214 -21.94 6.03 28.08
C ILE A 214 -22.10 7.54 27.89
N VAL A 215 -22.41 8.28 28.95
CA VAL A 215 -22.48 9.74 28.89
C VAL A 215 -21.10 10.31 28.51
N ALA A 216 -20.02 9.87 29.14
CA ALA A 216 -18.67 10.31 28.83
C ALA A 216 -18.30 10.00 27.37
N ALA A 217 -18.55 8.78 26.88
CA ALA A 217 -18.30 8.40 25.50
C ALA A 217 -19.07 9.26 24.48
N SER A 218 -20.34 9.56 24.76
CA SER A 218 -21.17 10.41 23.90
C SER A 218 -20.61 11.82 23.75
N HIS A 219 -20.14 12.40 24.86
CA HIS A 219 -19.47 13.71 24.84
C HIS A 219 -18.12 13.66 24.12
N ILE A 220 -17.35 12.59 24.29
CA ILE A 220 -16.08 12.40 23.58
C ILE A 220 -16.32 12.36 22.07
N VAL A 221 -17.28 11.58 21.57
CA VAL A 221 -17.60 11.50 20.13
C VAL A 221 -17.90 12.88 19.56
N THR A 222 -18.69 13.68 20.26
CA THR A 222 -19.03 15.04 19.84
C THR A 222 -17.81 15.97 19.88
N ALA A 223 -17.03 15.93 20.98
CA ALA A 223 -15.86 16.78 21.17
C ALA A 223 -14.75 16.50 20.13
N LEU A 224 -14.55 15.24 19.75
CA LEU A 224 -13.57 14.82 18.72
C LEU A 224 -13.77 15.56 17.38
N GLN A 225 -15.02 15.91 17.01
CA GLN A 225 -15.31 16.65 15.79
C GLN A 225 -14.69 18.06 15.79
N SER A 226 -14.42 18.64 16.97
CA SER A 226 -13.76 19.93 17.10
C SER A 226 -12.30 19.91 16.65
N ILE A 227 -11.64 18.75 16.65
CA ILE A 227 -10.24 18.63 16.25
C ILE A 227 -10.08 19.02 14.79
N VAL A 228 -10.87 18.43 13.89
CA VAL A 228 -10.82 18.73 12.46
C VAL A 228 -11.24 20.16 12.20
N SER A 229 -12.33 20.63 12.83
CA SER A 229 -12.89 21.95 12.55
C SER A 229 -12.13 23.11 13.22
N ARG A 230 -11.28 22.88 14.25
CA ARG A 230 -10.62 23.95 15.05
C ARG A 230 -9.11 23.79 15.22
N ASN A 231 -8.54 22.59 14.96
CA ASN A 231 -7.10 22.35 15.15
C ASN A 231 -6.37 21.99 13.84
N VAL A 232 -7.11 21.77 12.74
CA VAL A 232 -6.56 21.56 11.39
C VAL A 232 -6.79 22.83 10.56
N SER A 233 -5.77 23.28 9.85
CA SER A 233 -5.89 24.41 8.92
C SER A 233 -6.91 24.10 7.82
N SER A 234 -7.68 25.07 7.38
CA SER A 234 -8.61 24.94 6.26
C SER A 234 -7.93 24.60 4.92
N LEU A 235 -6.60 24.72 4.84
CA LEU A 235 -5.81 24.33 3.68
C LEU A 235 -5.37 22.86 3.73
N ASN A 236 -5.60 22.16 4.84
CA ASN A 236 -5.23 20.78 5.06
C ASN A 236 -6.48 19.90 5.24
N SER A 237 -6.34 18.63 4.89
CA SER A 237 -7.41 17.64 5.05
C SER A 237 -7.10 16.66 6.16
N ALA A 238 -8.09 16.42 7.02
CA ALA A 238 -8.09 15.34 7.99
C ALA A 238 -9.52 14.86 8.22
N VAL A 239 -9.67 13.57 8.56
CA VAL A 239 -10.94 12.93 8.92
C VAL A 239 -10.76 12.17 10.20
N ILE A 240 -11.72 12.29 11.12
CA ILE A 240 -11.85 11.45 12.32
C ILE A 240 -13.23 10.80 12.28
N SER A 241 -13.28 9.48 12.20
CA SER A 241 -14.53 8.72 12.19
C SER A 241 -14.54 7.72 13.34
N VAL A 242 -15.49 7.90 14.26
CA VAL A 242 -15.86 6.86 15.21
C VAL A 242 -16.82 5.90 14.50
N THR A 243 -16.42 4.66 14.34
CA THR A 243 -17.15 3.66 13.54
C THR A 243 -17.85 2.62 14.40
N GLN A 244 -17.47 2.50 15.67
CA GLN A 244 -18.07 1.56 16.63
C GLN A 244 -18.18 2.19 18.01
N ILE A 245 -19.28 1.90 18.70
CA ILE A 245 -19.53 2.23 20.12
C ILE A 245 -20.10 0.99 20.78
N HIS A 246 -19.43 0.50 21.81
CA HIS A 246 -19.88 -0.67 22.57
C HIS A 246 -19.93 -0.35 24.05
N SER A 247 -21.09 -0.54 24.68
CA SER A 247 -21.27 -0.39 26.13
C SER A 247 -22.58 -1.02 26.61
N GLY A 248 -22.59 -1.49 27.82
CA GLY A 248 -23.78 -1.99 28.50
C GLY A 248 -24.32 -3.32 27.96
N ASN A 249 -25.09 -4.01 28.81
CA ASN A 249 -25.73 -5.28 28.47
C ASN A 249 -27.14 -5.44 29.12
N SER A 250 -27.59 -4.42 29.85
CA SER A 250 -28.90 -4.43 30.54
C SER A 250 -29.47 -3.01 30.55
N TRP A 251 -30.81 -2.92 30.43
CA TRP A 251 -31.54 -1.64 30.38
C TRP A 251 -31.59 -0.90 31.72
N ASN A 252 -31.31 -1.56 32.84
CA ASN A 252 -31.42 -1.02 34.20
C ASN A 252 -30.09 -0.95 34.95
N ILE A 253 -28.96 -1.09 34.26
CA ILE A 253 -27.59 -1.02 34.79
C ILE A 253 -26.78 0.02 34.06
N ILE A 254 -26.16 0.97 34.77
CA ILE A 254 -25.08 1.78 34.25
C ILE A 254 -23.83 0.88 34.18
N PRO A 255 -23.21 0.68 33.02
CA PRO A 255 -22.07 -0.21 32.89
C PRO A 255 -20.78 0.39 33.46
N GLU A 256 -19.75 -0.43 33.60
CA GLU A 256 -18.42 0.02 34.07
C GLU A 256 -17.57 0.60 32.91
N THR A 257 -17.82 0.19 31.67
CA THR A 257 -16.96 0.57 30.53
C THR A 257 -17.77 0.93 29.29
N ALA A 258 -17.20 1.81 28.47
CA ALA A 258 -17.58 2.03 27.09
C ALA A 258 -16.33 1.99 26.20
N VAL A 259 -16.45 1.47 24.99
CA VAL A 259 -15.36 1.38 24.01
C VAL A 259 -15.78 2.10 22.73
N LEU A 260 -14.91 2.97 22.23
CA LEU A 260 -15.04 3.63 20.95
C LEU A 260 -13.93 3.11 20.02
N GLU A 261 -14.28 2.73 18.81
CA GLU A 261 -13.31 2.36 17.78
C GLU A 261 -13.52 3.21 16.52
N GLY A 262 -12.44 3.41 15.78
CA GLY A 262 -12.55 4.20 14.56
C GLY A 262 -11.23 4.42 13.86
N THR A 263 -11.24 5.40 12.96
CA THR A 263 -10.11 5.67 12.07
C THR A 263 -9.86 7.16 11.90
N ILE A 264 -8.59 7.50 11.64
CA ILE A 264 -8.13 8.84 11.31
C ILE A 264 -7.42 8.78 9.95
N ARG A 265 -7.68 9.79 9.10
CA ARG A 265 -7.02 9.99 7.82
C ARG A 265 -6.41 11.39 7.77
N SER A 266 -5.21 11.51 7.18
CA SER A 266 -4.55 12.80 6.92
C SER A 266 -3.55 12.65 5.78
N PHE A 267 -3.22 13.77 5.11
CA PHE A 267 -2.33 13.80 3.95
C PHE A 267 -0.99 14.49 4.25
N ASP A 268 -0.76 14.88 5.50
CA ASP A 268 0.43 15.59 5.96
C ASP A 268 0.87 15.07 7.32
N GLU A 269 2.16 14.78 7.49
CA GLU A 269 2.68 14.15 8.72
C GLU A 269 2.62 15.08 9.94
N ALA A 270 2.79 16.39 9.75
CA ALA A 270 2.68 17.36 10.85
C ALA A 270 1.22 17.52 11.30
N VAL A 271 0.28 17.49 10.35
CA VAL A 271 -1.18 17.45 10.65
C VAL A 271 -1.52 16.15 11.36
N ARG A 272 -1.02 15.00 10.88
CA ARG A 272 -1.21 13.70 11.52
C ARG A 272 -0.79 13.73 12.98
N GLY A 273 0.46 14.12 13.25
CA GLY A 273 0.98 14.19 14.62
C GLY A 273 0.16 15.11 15.52
N ARG A 274 -0.29 16.26 15.01
CA ARG A 274 -1.16 17.18 15.74
C ARG A 274 -2.52 16.58 16.05
N VAL A 275 -3.15 15.92 15.06
CA VAL A 275 -4.47 15.29 15.22
C VAL A 275 -4.41 14.15 16.23
N LEU A 276 -3.42 13.26 16.15
CA LEU A 276 -3.25 12.15 17.08
C LEU A 276 -3.07 12.66 18.52
N LYS A 277 -2.20 13.64 18.72
CA LYS A 277 -1.99 14.27 20.03
C LYS A 277 -3.28 14.90 20.58
N ARG A 278 -3.98 15.69 19.76
CA ARG A 278 -5.24 16.33 20.18
C ARG A 278 -6.34 15.31 20.47
N PHE A 279 -6.36 14.19 19.75
CA PHE A 279 -7.30 13.10 19.99
C PHE A 279 -7.15 12.56 21.41
N GLU A 280 -5.93 12.22 21.84
CA GLU A 280 -5.67 11.75 23.21
C GLU A 280 -6.05 12.80 24.26
N GLU A 281 -5.69 14.07 24.04
CA GLU A 281 -6.01 15.17 24.94
C GLU A 281 -7.54 15.37 25.10
N VAL A 282 -8.29 15.26 24.00
CA VAL A 282 -9.76 15.40 24.03
C VAL A 282 -10.39 14.20 24.73
N VAL A 283 -9.98 12.97 24.39
CA VAL A 283 -10.52 11.76 24.99
C VAL A 283 -10.31 11.75 26.51
N THR A 284 -9.08 11.98 26.96
CA THR A 284 -8.74 11.96 28.37
C THR A 284 -9.32 13.16 29.13
N GLY A 285 -9.30 14.35 28.54
CA GLY A 285 -9.81 15.58 29.15
C GLY A 285 -11.33 15.56 29.34
N VAL A 286 -12.08 15.09 28.34
CA VAL A 286 -13.55 14.98 28.44
C VAL A 286 -13.94 13.88 29.44
N ALA A 287 -13.28 12.72 29.44
CA ALA A 287 -13.51 11.68 30.42
C ALA A 287 -13.28 12.21 31.85
N ALA A 288 -12.15 12.87 32.10
CA ALA A 288 -11.83 13.44 33.41
C ALA A 288 -12.86 14.50 33.89
N ALA A 289 -13.36 15.35 32.97
CA ALA A 289 -14.39 16.34 33.28
C ALA A 289 -15.72 15.69 33.74
N LEU A 290 -15.95 14.43 33.38
CA LEU A 290 -17.12 13.64 33.76
C LEU A 290 -16.79 12.57 34.82
N SER A 291 -15.64 12.73 35.51
CA SER A 291 -15.14 11.84 36.56
C SER A 291 -14.81 10.41 36.09
N ALA A 292 -14.78 10.16 34.77
CA ALA A 292 -14.37 8.91 34.16
C ALA A 292 -12.88 8.92 33.84
N GLU A 293 -12.30 7.72 33.70
CA GLU A 293 -10.94 7.52 33.15
C GLU A 293 -11.03 7.11 31.68
N ALA A 294 -10.04 7.48 30.89
CA ALA A 294 -9.95 7.00 29.51
C ALA A 294 -8.51 6.73 29.08
N SER A 295 -8.36 5.74 28.24
CA SER A 295 -7.10 5.39 27.57
C SER A 295 -7.31 5.21 26.07
N VAL A 296 -6.28 5.50 25.28
CA VAL A 296 -6.28 5.31 23.81
C VAL A 296 -5.20 4.31 23.45
N ARG A 297 -5.59 3.28 22.67
CA ARG A 297 -4.67 2.36 22.03
C ARG A 297 -4.71 2.59 20.52
N TRP A 298 -3.58 2.88 19.95
CA TRP A 298 -3.44 3.08 18.51
C TRP A 298 -3.27 1.74 17.78
N ILE A 299 -3.99 1.59 16.68
CA ILE A 299 -3.73 0.58 15.66
C ILE A 299 -2.92 1.30 14.59
N GLY A 300 -1.59 1.11 14.62
CA GLY A 300 -0.68 1.80 13.70
C GLY A 300 -0.92 1.38 12.26
N GLY A 301 -1.08 2.36 11.40
CA GLY A 301 -1.16 2.20 9.96
C GLY A 301 -0.08 3.01 9.23
N PRO A 302 -0.09 3.02 7.89
CA PRO A 302 0.93 3.69 7.09
C PRO A 302 0.86 5.22 7.26
N PRO A 303 2.02 5.90 7.14
CA PRO A 303 2.06 7.36 6.98
C PRO A 303 1.45 7.77 5.62
N PRO A 304 1.32 9.08 5.33
CA PRO A 304 0.86 9.51 4.02
C PRO A 304 1.90 9.18 2.94
N VAL A 305 1.45 8.76 1.76
CA VAL A 305 2.30 8.67 0.57
C VAL A 305 2.56 10.09 0.07
N ILE A 306 3.84 10.49 0.07
CA ILE A 306 4.27 11.83 -0.35
C ILE A 306 5.33 11.67 -1.44
N ASN A 307 4.97 11.98 -2.66
CA ASN A 307 5.85 11.83 -3.82
C ASN A 307 6.92 12.91 -3.87
N ASP A 308 8.15 12.48 -4.15
CA ASP A 308 9.28 13.37 -4.41
C ASP A 308 9.08 14.16 -5.71
N ALA A 309 9.43 15.45 -5.69
CA ALA A 309 9.20 16.37 -6.81
C ALA A 309 10.05 16.02 -8.04
N LEU A 310 11.33 15.63 -7.85
CA LEU A 310 12.22 15.24 -8.94
C LEU A 310 11.71 13.96 -9.61
N LEU A 311 11.37 12.95 -8.80
CA LEU A 311 10.89 11.67 -9.33
C LEU A 311 9.53 11.83 -10.03
N ALA A 312 8.64 12.69 -9.51
CA ALA A 312 7.37 13.00 -10.16
C ALA A 312 7.59 13.63 -11.54
N ARG A 313 8.50 14.62 -11.67
CA ARG A 313 8.87 15.23 -12.95
C ARG A 313 9.46 14.21 -13.93
N LEU A 314 10.41 13.37 -13.49
CA LEU A 314 10.98 12.30 -14.32
C LEU A 314 9.90 11.30 -14.77
N GLY A 315 8.91 11.03 -13.92
CA GLY A 315 7.75 10.21 -14.25
C GLY A 315 6.86 10.83 -15.31
N GLU A 316 6.56 12.14 -15.21
CA GLU A 316 5.77 12.88 -16.23
C GLU A 316 6.47 12.89 -17.59
N GLU A 317 7.78 13.16 -17.61
CA GLU A 317 8.62 13.10 -18.82
C GLU A 317 8.61 11.69 -19.44
N THR A 318 8.74 10.65 -18.61
CA THR A 318 8.71 9.24 -19.08
C THR A 318 7.37 8.87 -19.68
N ALA A 319 6.25 9.27 -19.03
CA ALA A 319 4.92 9.02 -19.57
C ALA A 319 4.72 9.71 -20.94
N ALA A 320 5.21 10.94 -21.08
CA ALA A 320 5.14 11.70 -22.33
C ALA A 320 5.94 11.02 -23.46
N ASP A 321 7.17 10.58 -23.20
CA ASP A 321 8.02 9.90 -24.18
C ASP A 321 7.45 8.56 -24.66
N LEU A 322 6.71 7.86 -23.77
CA LEU A 322 6.01 6.63 -24.09
C LEU A 322 4.65 6.88 -24.81
N GLY A 323 4.23 8.13 -24.95
CA GLY A 323 2.93 8.49 -25.52
C GLY A 323 1.76 8.18 -24.60
N TYR A 324 2.00 8.03 -23.30
CA TYR A 324 0.93 7.83 -22.31
C TYR A 324 0.33 9.17 -21.87
N THR A 325 -0.95 9.15 -21.51
CA THR A 325 -1.62 10.31 -20.95
C THR A 325 -1.23 10.49 -19.48
N SER A 326 -0.54 11.58 -19.15
CA SER A 326 -0.30 11.94 -17.74
C SER A 326 -1.43 12.82 -17.21
N VAL A 327 -1.96 12.47 -16.02
CA VAL A 327 -2.99 13.24 -15.33
C VAL A 327 -2.57 13.51 -13.88
N LYS A 328 -3.05 14.61 -13.31
CA LYS A 328 -2.92 14.86 -11.87
C LYS A 328 -4.11 14.23 -11.14
N PRO A 329 -3.92 13.08 -10.48
CA PRO A 329 -5.02 12.38 -9.83
C PRO A 329 -5.49 13.16 -8.59
N VAL A 330 -6.76 12.97 -8.24
CA VAL A 330 -7.28 13.36 -6.93
C VAL A 330 -6.62 12.43 -5.90
N PRO A 331 -6.06 12.97 -4.79
CA PRO A 331 -5.49 12.15 -3.73
C PRO A 331 -6.49 11.13 -3.17
N SER A 332 -6.04 9.90 -2.95
CA SER A 332 -6.87 8.82 -2.42
C SER A 332 -6.89 8.84 -0.88
N PRO A 333 -8.05 8.67 -0.24
CA PRO A 333 -8.13 8.50 1.22
C PRO A 333 -7.71 7.12 1.70
N ALA A 334 -7.40 6.17 0.81
CA ALA A 334 -6.84 4.87 1.16
C ALA A 334 -5.42 5.01 1.73
N GLY A 335 -5.05 4.10 2.64
CA GLY A 335 -3.67 3.96 3.11
C GLY A 335 -2.85 3.08 2.17
N GLU A 336 -1.52 3.22 2.19
CA GLU A 336 -0.61 2.44 1.38
C GLU A 336 0.74 2.34 2.11
N ASP A 337 1.22 1.12 2.35
CA ASP A 337 2.43 0.90 3.15
C ASP A 337 3.74 1.23 2.41
N PHE A 338 3.68 1.48 1.09
CA PHE A 338 4.78 2.09 0.34
C PHE A 338 5.30 3.37 0.99
N ALA A 339 4.45 4.10 1.69
CA ALA A 339 4.81 5.30 2.44
C ALA A 339 5.92 5.07 3.49
N PHE A 340 6.10 3.85 3.99
CA PHE A 340 7.22 3.55 4.89
C PHE A 340 8.58 3.61 4.16
N TYR A 341 8.64 3.19 2.88
CA TYR A 341 9.86 3.35 2.09
C TYR A 341 10.21 4.82 1.88
N GLN A 342 9.19 5.68 1.71
CA GLN A 342 9.39 7.12 1.51
C GLN A 342 9.91 7.86 2.77
N ARG A 343 9.87 7.22 3.93
CA ARG A 343 10.56 7.72 5.13
C ARG A 343 12.06 7.46 5.13
N GLU A 344 12.50 6.48 4.35
CA GLU A 344 13.91 6.06 4.27
C GLU A 344 14.61 6.68 3.07
N VAL A 345 13.94 6.76 1.92
CA VAL A 345 14.49 7.25 0.65
C VAL A 345 13.43 8.02 -0.15
N PRO A 346 13.83 8.96 -1.04
CA PRO A 346 12.90 9.57 -1.98
C PRO A 346 12.09 8.53 -2.74
N GLY A 347 10.78 8.74 -2.88
CA GLY A 347 9.91 7.76 -3.55
C GLY A 347 8.87 8.40 -4.46
N LEU A 348 8.50 7.65 -5.49
CA LEU A 348 7.40 7.97 -6.39
C LEU A 348 6.40 6.83 -6.39
N PHE A 349 5.17 7.13 -6.06
CA PHE A 349 4.03 6.24 -6.23
C PHE A 349 3.07 6.83 -7.25
N VAL A 350 2.65 6.03 -8.24
CA VAL A 350 1.80 6.48 -9.32
C VAL A 350 0.53 5.64 -9.43
N PHE A 351 -0.50 6.18 -10.05
CA PHE A 351 -1.66 5.40 -10.43
C PHE A 351 -1.56 5.00 -11.91
N THR A 352 -1.81 3.73 -12.20
CA THR A 352 -1.91 3.23 -13.58
C THR A 352 -3.37 2.96 -13.92
N GLY A 353 -3.89 3.62 -14.95
CA GLY A 353 -5.27 3.44 -15.39
C GLY A 353 -5.53 2.03 -15.90
N THR A 354 -6.57 1.40 -15.39
CA THR A 354 -6.93 0.01 -15.70
C THR A 354 -8.38 -0.17 -16.17
N ALA A 355 -9.14 0.93 -16.32
CA ALA A 355 -10.51 0.91 -16.85
C ALA A 355 -11.41 -0.16 -16.22
N GLY A 356 -11.29 -0.34 -14.89
CA GLY A 356 -12.04 -1.35 -14.14
C GLY A 356 -13.51 -0.97 -13.96
N SER A 357 -14.34 -1.96 -13.71
CA SER A 357 -15.78 -1.79 -13.54
C SER A 357 -16.20 -1.54 -12.09
N ARG A 358 -15.34 -1.83 -11.13
CA ARG A 358 -15.59 -1.73 -9.68
C ARG A 358 -14.39 -1.11 -8.98
N GLU A 359 -14.64 -0.51 -7.81
CA GLU A 359 -13.59 0.01 -6.93
C GLU A 359 -12.87 -1.15 -6.22
N TRP A 360 -11.69 -0.89 -5.68
CA TRP A 360 -10.91 -1.84 -4.88
C TRP A 360 -11.74 -2.47 -3.75
N HIS A 361 -11.40 -3.68 -3.37
CA HIS A 361 -12.04 -4.49 -2.32
C HIS A 361 -13.49 -4.90 -2.62
N HIS A 362 -13.98 -4.66 -3.86
CA HIS A 362 -15.29 -5.16 -4.27
C HIS A 362 -15.20 -6.62 -4.71
N PRO A 363 -16.16 -7.52 -4.36
CA PRO A 363 -16.13 -8.93 -4.76
C PRO A 363 -16.25 -9.17 -6.27
N GLU A 364 -16.73 -8.19 -7.04
CA GLU A 364 -16.74 -8.17 -8.51
C GLU A 364 -15.61 -7.30 -9.11
N PHE A 365 -14.54 -7.01 -8.36
CA PHE A 365 -13.43 -6.22 -8.88
C PHE A 365 -12.78 -6.92 -10.08
N ASP A 366 -12.55 -6.19 -11.16
CA ASP A 366 -11.79 -6.61 -12.34
C ASP A 366 -11.17 -5.39 -13.01
N LEU A 367 -10.18 -5.63 -13.86
CA LEU A 367 -9.43 -4.61 -14.57
C LEU A 367 -9.08 -5.08 -15.99
N ASP A 368 -8.85 -4.13 -16.90
CA ASP A 368 -8.44 -4.40 -18.26
C ASP A 368 -6.95 -4.79 -18.32
N GLU A 369 -6.69 -6.03 -18.75
CA GLU A 369 -5.33 -6.56 -18.90
C GLU A 369 -4.48 -5.82 -19.97
N ALA A 370 -5.10 -5.03 -20.84
CA ALA A 370 -4.36 -4.15 -21.77
C ALA A 370 -3.52 -3.10 -21.02
N ALA A 371 -3.77 -2.85 -19.74
CA ALA A 371 -2.97 -2.00 -18.89
C ALA A 371 -1.62 -2.63 -18.45
N LEU A 372 -1.48 -3.96 -18.51
CA LEU A 372 -0.25 -4.66 -18.08
C LEU A 372 1.00 -4.19 -18.81
N PRO A 373 1.05 -4.15 -20.16
CA PRO A 373 2.21 -3.64 -20.87
C PRO A 373 2.44 -2.14 -20.65
N VAL A 374 1.41 -1.35 -20.32
CA VAL A 374 1.52 0.07 -19.97
C VAL A 374 2.28 0.22 -18.64
N GLY A 375 1.87 -0.50 -17.61
CA GLY A 375 2.55 -0.49 -16.31
C GLY A 375 3.98 -1.01 -16.40
N ALA A 376 4.21 -2.12 -17.12
CA ALA A 376 5.54 -2.67 -17.33
C ALA A 376 6.48 -1.71 -18.07
N GLY A 377 6.00 -1.11 -19.16
CA GLY A 377 6.75 -0.13 -19.95
C GLY A 377 7.07 1.13 -19.16
N PHE A 378 6.12 1.63 -18.37
CA PHE A 378 6.35 2.79 -17.51
C PHE A 378 7.41 2.49 -16.44
N PHE A 379 7.31 1.37 -15.71
CA PHE A 379 8.31 0.98 -14.70
C PHE A 379 9.72 0.86 -15.30
N SER A 380 9.86 0.14 -16.43
CA SER A 380 11.16 -0.10 -17.02
C SER A 380 11.81 1.18 -17.55
N SER A 381 11.04 2.02 -18.27
CA SER A 381 11.57 3.26 -18.86
C SER A 381 11.88 4.30 -17.78
N LEU A 382 11.04 4.42 -16.74
CA LEU A 382 11.32 5.31 -15.61
C LEU A 382 12.56 4.86 -14.83
N ALA A 383 12.74 3.55 -14.64
CA ALA A 383 13.94 3.03 -13.98
C ALA A 383 15.22 3.42 -14.72
N VAL A 384 15.25 3.28 -16.04
CA VAL A 384 16.39 3.70 -16.87
C VAL A 384 16.65 5.19 -16.71
N ARG A 385 15.64 6.03 -16.86
CA ARG A 385 15.74 7.48 -16.73
C ARG A 385 16.26 7.92 -15.36
N VAL A 386 15.75 7.32 -14.27
CA VAL A 386 16.19 7.65 -12.91
C VAL A 386 17.63 7.21 -12.66
N LEU A 387 18.04 6.04 -13.17
CA LEU A 387 19.45 5.59 -13.10
C LEU A 387 20.38 6.52 -13.87
N GLU A 388 20.01 6.95 -15.07
CA GLU A 388 20.79 7.89 -15.88
C GLU A 388 20.94 9.25 -15.18
N HIS A 389 19.86 9.76 -14.58
CA HIS A 389 19.86 11.00 -13.83
C HIS A 389 20.84 10.93 -12.66
N PHE A 390 20.75 9.90 -11.82
CA PHE A 390 21.63 9.74 -10.66
C PHE A 390 23.09 9.41 -11.03
N ALA A 391 23.33 8.73 -12.13
CA ALA A 391 24.68 8.48 -12.60
C ALA A 391 25.36 9.77 -13.10
N ALA A 392 24.61 10.69 -13.70
CA ALA A 392 25.11 11.98 -14.14
C ALA A 392 25.48 12.89 -12.95
N GLU A 393 24.70 12.89 -11.87
CA GLU A 393 25.03 13.62 -10.63
C GLU A 393 26.33 13.11 -9.98
N GLY A 394 26.51 11.78 -9.88
CA GLY A 394 27.73 11.18 -9.30
C GLY A 394 29.00 11.43 -10.10
N GLY A 395 28.89 11.70 -11.41
CA GLY A 395 30.01 12.07 -12.26
C GLY A 395 30.46 13.53 -12.10
N ALA A 396 29.59 14.40 -11.61
CA ALA A 396 29.89 15.83 -11.41
C ALA A 396 30.68 16.10 -10.10
N ASP A 397 30.58 15.24 -9.11
CA ASP A 397 31.30 15.38 -7.81
C ASP A 397 32.78 14.91 -7.88
N HIS A 398 33.23 14.34 -9.01
CA HIS A 398 34.59 13.85 -9.22
C HIS A 398 35.38 14.63 -10.29
N SER A 399 34.83 15.72 -10.81
CA SER A 399 35.46 16.63 -11.76
C SER A 399 35.68 18.01 -11.11
#